data_24a2231d65ddeec7de87f8f0918715c5
#
_entry.id   24a2231d65ddeec7de87f8f0918715c5
#
_cell.length_a   1.000
_cell.length_b   1.000
_cell.length_c   1.000
_cell.angle_alpha   90.00
_cell.angle_beta   90.00
_cell.angle_gamma   90.00
#
_symmetry.space_group_name_H-M   'P 1'
#
loop_
_entity.id
_entity.type
_entity.pdbx_description
1 polymer ?
#
loop_
_entity_poly.entity_id
_entity_poly.type
_entity_poly.pdbx_seq_one_letter_code
_entity_poly.pdbx_strand_id
1 'polypeptide(L)'
;MKRVIISSLLVFATTGLFAQIFVGGSVGFSTTGGKIENGNTSVDKVTQTSFSLAPKAGMFLSEKLAVGAILGFNLQSEKTPGTPEQIDRTTTFGITPFARYYAFSLNRLSVFAQGNLGFSYAVEKNKVGSTTTTGPKTTSIGISAFPGISYKLTDKVELEAVIGGLNINFNRVSVKNNNTTNITNTFGIGANLDAIATTGFITIGAIVKL
;
A
#
# COMPACT_ATOMS: atom_id res chain seq x y z
N MET A 1 29.69 -4.40 13.64
CA MET A 1 28.45 -4.20 12.86
C MET A 1 28.62 -4.46 11.35
N LYS A 2 29.63 -3.94 10.67
CA LYS A 2 29.84 -4.20 9.21
C LYS A 2 30.00 -5.68 8.84
N ARG A 3 30.64 -6.48 9.69
CA ARG A 3 30.86 -7.93 9.43
C ARG A 3 29.60 -8.78 9.53
N VAL A 4 28.64 -8.39 10.38
CA VAL A 4 27.34 -9.08 10.54
C VAL A 4 26.44 -8.83 9.32
N ILE A 5 26.47 -7.62 8.75
CA ILE A 5 25.71 -7.25 7.55
C ILE A 5 26.23 -8.03 6.32
N ILE A 6 27.56 -8.18 6.20
CA ILE A 6 28.17 -8.93 5.09
C ILE A 6 27.86 -10.44 5.21
N SER A 7 27.88 -11.00 6.44
CA SER A 7 27.54 -12.40 6.65
C SER A 7 26.07 -12.70 6.36
N SER A 8 25.15 -11.81 6.71
CA SER A 8 23.72 -11.99 6.36
C SER A 8 23.46 -11.85 4.85
N LEU A 9 24.21 -11.00 4.14
CA LEU A 9 24.12 -10.88 2.68
C LEU A 9 24.65 -12.16 1.98
N LEU A 10 25.71 -12.79 2.52
CA LEU A 10 26.27 -14.02 1.97
C LEU A 10 25.34 -15.23 2.15
N VAL A 11 24.63 -15.31 3.28
CA VAL A 11 23.63 -16.38 3.53
C VAL A 11 22.48 -16.29 2.53
N PHE A 12 22.06 -15.08 2.14
CA PHE A 12 21.05 -14.88 1.09
C PHE A 12 21.55 -15.29 -0.30
N ALA A 13 22.84 -15.14 -0.59
CA ALA A 13 23.40 -15.51 -1.91
C ALA A 13 23.51 -17.02 -2.12
N THR A 14 23.67 -17.82 -1.05
CA THR A 14 23.83 -19.28 -1.16
C THR A 14 22.52 -20.06 -1.25
N THR A 15 21.38 -19.47 -0.78
CA THR A 15 20.05 -20.09 -0.90
C THR A 15 19.39 -19.85 -2.28
N GLY A 16 20.02 -19.03 -3.13
CA GLY A 16 19.46 -18.60 -4.42
C GLY A 16 19.46 -19.66 -5.53
N LEU A 17 20.08 -20.82 -5.34
CA LEU A 17 20.20 -21.83 -6.40
C LEU A 17 18.87 -22.55 -6.74
N PHE A 18 17.82 -22.42 -5.91
CA PHE A 18 16.48 -22.97 -6.15
C PHE A 18 15.36 -21.97 -5.90
N ALA A 19 15.69 -20.70 -5.70
CA ALA A 19 14.70 -19.68 -5.39
C ALA A 19 13.94 -19.26 -6.66
N GLN A 20 12.69 -19.65 -6.80
CA GLN A 20 11.82 -19.15 -7.85
C GLN A 20 11.53 -17.67 -7.58
N ILE A 21 12.02 -16.80 -8.47
CA ILE A 21 11.77 -15.35 -8.41
C ILE A 21 10.38 -15.06 -8.96
N PHE A 22 9.70 -14.09 -8.40
CA PHE A 22 8.47 -13.56 -8.95
C PHE A 22 8.48 -12.05 -8.98
N VAL A 23 7.75 -11.50 -9.93
CA VAL A 23 7.46 -10.07 -10.06
C VAL A 23 5.96 -9.89 -10.19
N GLY A 24 5.46 -8.76 -9.78
CA GLY A 24 4.04 -8.48 -9.87
C GLY A 24 3.71 -7.09 -9.37
N GLY A 25 2.48 -6.90 -8.93
CA GLY A 25 2.03 -5.65 -8.35
C GLY A 25 0.54 -5.42 -8.49
N SER A 26 0.13 -4.23 -8.09
CA SER A 26 -1.23 -3.74 -8.24
C SER A 26 -1.22 -2.28 -8.70
N VAL A 27 -2.30 -1.88 -9.37
CA VAL A 27 -2.60 -0.51 -9.76
C VAL A 27 -4.01 -0.19 -9.30
N GLY A 28 -4.21 1.04 -8.81
CA GLY A 28 -5.51 1.51 -8.38
C GLY A 28 -5.76 2.93 -8.89
N PHE A 29 -7.00 3.19 -9.25
CA PHE A 29 -7.49 4.51 -9.58
C PHE A 29 -8.89 4.68 -9.00
N SER A 30 -9.14 5.81 -8.37
CA SER A 30 -10.47 6.18 -7.92
C SER A 30 -10.69 7.68 -8.06
N THR A 31 -11.93 8.05 -8.34
CA THR A 31 -12.38 9.44 -8.28
C THR A 31 -13.77 9.50 -7.67
N THR A 32 -13.97 10.45 -6.78
CA THR A 32 -15.24 10.69 -6.10
C THR A 32 -15.51 12.18 -6.13
N GLY A 33 -16.70 12.56 -6.50
CA GLY A 33 -17.15 13.95 -6.58
C GLY A 33 -18.66 14.02 -6.78
N GLY A 34 -19.17 15.13 -7.22
CA GLY A 34 -20.61 15.29 -7.51
C GLY A 34 -21.12 16.68 -7.20
N LYS A 35 -22.43 16.79 -7.04
CA LYS A 35 -23.13 18.06 -6.75
C LYS A 35 -24.12 17.88 -5.60
N ILE A 36 -24.40 18.94 -4.92
CA ILE A 36 -25.54 19.07 -4.02
C ILE A 36 -26.54 19.97 -4.71
N GLU A 37 -27.73 19.44 -4.97
CA GLU A 37 -28.83 20.18 -5.57
C GLU A 37 -29.89 20.48 -4.49
N ASN A 38 -30.24 21.73 -4.33
CA ASN A 38 -31.28 22.19 -3.41
C ASN A 38 -32.17 23.20 -4.14
N GLY A 39 -33.30 22.73 -4.65
CA GLY A 39 -34.19 23.51 -5.51
C GLY A 39 -33.48 24.00 -6.77
N ASN A 40 -33.38 25.32 -6.94
CA ASN A 40 -32.72 25.94 -8.09
C ASN A 40 -31.20 26.19 -7.89
N THR A 41 -30.65 25.78 -6.77
CA THR A 41 -29.22 25.97 -6.45
C THR A 41 -28.46 24.66 -6.55
N SER A 42 -27.36 24.67 -7.33
CA SER A 42 -26.44 23.53 -7.43
C SER A 42 -25.05 23.96 -6.97
N VAL A 43 -24.46 23.17 -6.06
CA VAL A 43 -23.12 23.42 -5.53
C VAL A 43 -22.27 22.18 -5.78
N ASP A 44 -21.09 22.37 -6.38
CA ASP A 44 -20.15 21.28 -6.60
C ASP A 44 -19.57 20.78 -5.27
N LYS A 45 -19.50 19.46 -5.09
CA LYS A 45 -18.83 18.83 -3.97
C LYS A 45 -17.32 18.81 -4.18
N VAL A 46 -16.59 18.63 -3.09
CA VAL A 46 -15.17 18.31 -3.14
C VAL A 46 -14.96 17.08 -4.02
N THR A 47 -14.01 17.18 -4.97
CA THR A 47 -13.63 16.07 -5.82
C THR A 47 -12.31 15.48 -5.31
N GLN A 48 -12.33 14.20 -4.99
CA GLN A 48 -11.15 13.43 -4.57
C GLN A 48 -10.75 12.48 -5.69
N THR A 49 -9.48 12.51 -6.07
CA THR A 49 -8.89 11.59 -7.06
C THR A 49 -7.67 10.92 -6.44
N SER A 50 -7.58 9.62 -6.58
CA SER A 50 -6.45 8.84 -6.10
C SER A 50 -5.92 7.93 -7.21
N PHE A 51 -4.60 7.88 -7.36
CA PHE A 51 -3.89 6.93 -8.19
C PHE A 51 -2.84 6.21 -7.35
N SER A 52 -2.78 4.89 -7.44
CA SER A 52 -1.80 4.09 -6.74
C SER A 52 -1.13 3.09 -7.68
N LEU A 53 0.16 2.89 -7.46
CA LEU A 53 0.98 1.90 -8.16
C LEU A 53 1.86 1.20 -7.13
N ALA A 54 1.82 -0.12 -7.10
CA ALA A 54 2.54 -0.92 -6.12
C ALA A 54 3.22 -2.13 -6.79
N PRO A 55 4.29 -1.92 -7.58
CA PRO A 55 5.10 -3.01 -8.09
C PRO A 55 5.75 -3.78 -6.93
N LYS A 56 5.86 -5.09 -7.09
CA LYS A 56 6.51 -5.98 -6.12
C LYS A 56 7.43 -6.96 -6.80
N ALA A 57 8.48 -7.35 -6.08
CA ALA A 57 9.35 -8.44 -6.45
C ALA A 57 9.68 -9.28 -5.22
N GLY A 58 9.94 -10.56 -5.43
CA GLY A 58 10.27 -11.46 -4.34
C GLY A 58 10.78 -12.81 -4.84
N MET A 59 11.05 -13.68 -3.89
CA MET A 59 11.50 -15.04 -4.15
C MET A 59 10.86 -16.01 -3.16
N PHE A 60 10.65 -17.24 -3.61
CA PHE A 60 10.26 -18.34 -2.75
C PHE A 60 11.52 -18.93 -2.09
N LEU A 61 11.57 -18.88 -0.76
CA LEU A 61 12.63 -19.55 0.02
C LEU A 61 12.31 -21.03 0.23
N SER A 62 11.04 -21.39 0.16
CA SER A 62 10.54 -22.77 0.17
C SER A 62 9.16 -22.79 -0.50
N GLU A 63 8.57 -23.99 -0.64
CA GLU A 63 7.19 -24.12 -1.16
C GLU A 63 6.14 -23.32 -0.37
N LYS A 64 6.41 -23.05 0.92
CA LYS A 64 5.48 -22.36 1.83
C LYS A 64 5.91 -20.94 2.21
N LEU A 65 7.15 -20.54 1.92
CA LEU A 65 7.68 -19.27 2.39
C LEU A 65 8.19 -18.43 1.22
N ALA A 66 7.68 -17.22 1.09
CA ALA A 66 8.19 -16.24 0.16
C ALA A 66 8.57 -14.95 0.90
N VAL A 67 9.58 -14.26 0.40
CA VAL A 67 10.01 -12.94 0.89
C VAL A 67 10.15 -12.00 -0.29
N GLY A 68 10.00 -10.72 -0.04
CA GLY A 68 10.11 -9.72 -1.10
C GLY A 68 9.95 -8.31 -0.61
N ALA A 69 9.78 -7.40 -1.57
CA ALA A 69 9.51 -5.99 -1.30
C ALA A 69 8.47 -5.45 -2.29
N ILE A 70 7.69 -4.50 -1.81
CA ILE A 70 6.72 -3.72 -2.57
C ILE A 70 7.22 -2.28 -2.59
N LEU A 71 7.26 -1.65 -3.77
CA LEU A 71 7.47 -0.21 -3.91
C LEU A 71 6.12 0.44 -4.07
N GLY A 72 5.77 1.33 -3.14
CA GLY A 72 4.50 2.05 -3.13
C GLY A 72 4.65 3.44 -3.74
N PHE A 73 3.77 3.79 -4.65
CA PHE A 73 3.57 5.15 -5.12
C PHE A 73 2.08 5.48 -5.06
N ASN A 74 1.73 6.61 -4.42
CA ASN A 74 0.36 7.08 -4.35
C ASN A 74 0.32 8.58 -4.63
N LEU A 75 -0.60 8.98 -5.49
CA LEU A 75 -0.99 10.37 -5.74
C LEU A 75 -2.43 10.54 -5.31
N GLN A 76 -2.67 11.47 -4.40
CA GLN A 76 -4.00 11.85 -3.96
C GLN A 76 -4.18 13.34 -4.25
N SER A 77 -5.31 13.70 -4.83
CA SER A 77 -5.68 15.10 -5.13
C SER A 77 -7.08 15.34 -4.63
N GLU A 78 -7.23 16.37 -3.83
CA GLU A 78 -8.52 16.89 -3.36
C GLU A 78 -8.71 18.28 -3.92
N LYS A 79 -9.81 18.46 -4.67
CA LYS A 79 -10.19 19.71 -5.29
C LYS A 79 -11.44 20.25 -4.60
N THR A 80 -11.29 21.36 -3.90
CA THR A 80 -12.38 22.08 -3.25
C THR A 80 -12.84 23.20 -4.17
N PRO A 81 -14.11 23.16 -4.62
CA PRO A 81 -14.69 24.23 -5.42
C PRO A 81 -14.71 25.55 -4.64
N GLY A 82 -14.45 26.66 -5.33
CA GLY A 82 -14.46 27.98 -4.73
C GLY A 82 -13.86 29.02 -5.67
N THR A 83 -13.88 30.29 -5.23
CA THR A 83 -13.25 31.41 -5.96
C THR A 83 -12.36 32.16 -4.96
N PRO A 84 -11.04 31.88 -4.94
CA PRO A 84 -10.27 30.97 -5.80
C PRO A 84 -10.46 29.46 -5.46
N GLU A 85 -10.30 28.61 -6.47
CA GLU A 85 -10.29 27.15 -6.32
C GLU A 85 -9.07 26.70 -5.49
N GLN A 86 -9.28 25.72 -4.60
CA GLN A 86 -8.21 25.09 -3.82
C GLN A 86 -7.98 23.65 -4.27
N ILE A 87 -6.71 23.28 -4.44
CA ILE A 87 -6.29 21.93 -4.77
C ILE A 87 -5.21 21.47 -3.80
N ASP A 88 -5.51 20.44 -3.03
CA ASP A 88 -4.56 19.78 -2.14
C ASP A 88 -4.06 18.50 -2.80
N ARG A 89 -2.75 18.34 -2.90
CA ARG A 89 -2.10 17.16 -3.49
C ARG A 89 -1.15 16.53 -2.50
N THR A 90 -1.33 15.24 -2.27
CA THR A 90 -0.42 14.43 -1.48
C THR A 90 0.26 13.41 -2.38
N THR A 91 1.59 13.43 -2.40
CA THR A 91 2.41 12.43 -3.09
C THR A 91 3.12 11.57 -2.05
N THR A 92 2.91 10.27 -2.11
CA THR A 92 3.50 9.31 -1.17
C THR A 92 4.37 8.31 -1.92
N PHE A 93 5.57 8.08 -1.39
CA PHE A 93 6.47 7.00 -1.77
C PHE A 93 6.70 6.08 -0.59
N GLY A 94 6.83 4.79 -0.85
CA GLY A 94 7.07 3.82 0.19
C GLY A 94 7.84 2.60 -0.28
N ILE A 95 8.43 1.89 0.67
CA ILE A 95 9.00 0.57 0.50
C ILE A 95 8.48 -0.32 1.61
N THR A 96 8.06 -1.52 1.24
CA THR A 96 7.45 -2.48 2.18
C THR A 96 8.08 -3.86 1.96
N PRO A 97 9.18 -4.18 2.67
CA PRO A 97 9.61 -5.57 2.81
C PRO A 97 8.47 -6.42 3.37
N PHE A 98 8.35 -7.65 2.88
CA PHE A 98 7.35 -8.59 3.35
C PHE A 98 7.88 -10.01 3.45
N ALA A 99 7.26 -10.78 4.34
CA ALA A 99 7.35 -12.23 4.39
C ALA A 99 5.94 -12.81 4.27
N ARG A 100 5.78 -13.84 3.46
CA ARG A 100 4.52 -14.51 3.19
C ARG A 100 4.63 -15.99 3.46
N TYR A 101 3.70 -16.51 4.23
CA TYR A 101 3.58 -17.93 4.52
C TYR A 101 2.31 -18.50 3.90
N TYR A 102 2.46 -19.49 3.02
CA TYR A 102 1.34 -20.21 2.41
C TYR A 102 0.92 -21.34 3.36
N ALA A 103 -0.17 -21.08 4.09
CA ALA A 103 -0.64 -21.99 5.12
C ALA A 103 -1.32 -23.22 4.54
N PHE A 104 -2.04 -23.04 3.42
CA PHE A 104 -2.82 -24.08 2.79
C PHE A 104 -2.84 -23.88 1.28
N SER A 105 -2.69 -24.97 0.53
CA SER A 105 -2.80 -24.99 -0.92
C SER A 105 -3.64 -26.18 -1.36
N LEU A 106 -4.68 -25.93 -2.15
CA LEU A 106 -5.55 -26.94 -2.74
C LEU A 106 -5.66 -26.68 -4.23
N ASN A 107 -5.09 -27.58 -5.03
CA ASN A 107 -5.04 -27.44 -6.48
C ASN A 107 -4.44 -26.08 -6.92
N ARG A 108 -5.30 -25.19 -7.44
CA ARG A 108 -4.92 -23.84 -7.93
C ARG A 108 -5.09 -22.74 -6.90
N LEU A 109 -5.74 -23.02 -5.78
CA LEU A 109 -6.03 -22.04 -4.73
C LEU A 109 -5.04 -22.20 -3.59
N SER A 110 -4.48 -21.10 -3.12
CA SER A 110 -3.64 -21.06 -1.92
C SER A 110 -4.12 -19.96 -0.97
N VAL A 111 -4.05 -20.24 0.31
CA VAL A 111 -4.31 -19.28 1.39
C VAL A 111 -2.98 -18.93 2.04
N PHE A 112 -2.74 -17.65 2.23
CA PHE A 112 -1.50 -17.17 2.83
C PHE A 112 -1.74 -16.14 3.94
N ALA A 113 -0.77 -16.03 4.82
CA ALA A 113 -0.61 -14.90 5.73
C ALA A 113 0.63 -14.10 5.30
N GLN A 114 0.52 -12.77 5.26
CA GLN A 114 1.63 -11.89 4.90
C GLN A 114 1.89 -10.90 6.02
N GLY A 115 3.13 -10.85 6.47
CA GLY A 115 3.66 -9.83 7.37
C GLY A 115 4.46 -8.79 6.59
N ASN A 116 4.26 -7.53 6.90
CA ASN A 116 4.89 -6.39 6.25
C ASN A 116 5.60 -5.49 7.26
N LEU A 117 6.72 -4.90 6.81
CA LEU A 117 7.37 -3.79 7.48
C LEU A 117 7.37 -2.60 6.51
N GLY A 118 6.47 -1.64 6.72
CA GLY A 118 6.27 -0.51 5.83
C GLY A 118 7.08 0.72 6.25
N PHE A 119 7.68 1.39 5.26
CA PHE A 119 8.27 2.71 5.39
C PHE A 119 7.68 3.60 4.31
N SER A 120 7.18 4.78 4.66
CA SER A 120 6.67 5.71 3.67
C SER A 120 6.99 7.16 4.00
N TYR A 121 7.04 7.96 2.95
CA TYR A 121 7.26 9.39 2.99
C TYR A 121 6.26 10.08 2.08
N ALA A 122 5.53 11.05 2.63
CA ALA A 122 4.54 11.82 1.90
C ALA A 122 4.84 13.32 1.99
N VAL A 123 4.57 14.00 0.90
CA VAL A 123 4.66 15.47 0.79
C VAL A 123 3.32 15.99 0.32
N GLU A 124 2.82 16.98 1.04
CA GLU A 124 1.61 17.70 0.70
C GLU A 124 1.95 19.01 -0.02
N LYS A 125 1.16 19.37 -1.02
CA LYS A 125 1.19 20.64 -1.72
C LYS A 125 -0.22 21.19 -1.78
N ASN A 126 -0.36 22.44 -1.36
CA ASN A 126 -1.62 23.18 -1.42
C ASN A 126 -1.51 24.24 -2.52
N LYS A 127 -2.50 24.29 -3.40
CA LYS A 127 -2.62 25.29 -4.46
C LYS A 127 -3.93 26.06 -4.29
N VAL A 128 -3.83 27.38 -4.13
CA VAL A 128 -4.98 28.29 -4.06
C VAL A 128 -4.84 29.30 -5.20
N GLY A 129 -5.74 29.20 -6.18
CA GLY A 129 -5.62 29.97 -7.42
C GLY A 129 -4.31 29.66 -8.16
N SER A 130 -3.46 30.70 -8.32
CA SER A 130 -2.13 30.54 -8.95
C SER A 130 -0.99 30.25 -7.97
N THR A 131 -1.22 30.38 -6.66
CA THR A 131 -0.19 30.23 -5.62
C THR A 131 -0.10 28.78 -5.16
N THR A 132 1.11 28.22 -5.18
CA THR A 132 1.38 26.87 -4.66
C THR A 132 2.30 26.96 -3.44
N THR A 133 1.91 26.34 -2.34
CA THR A 133 2.68 26.23 -1.11
C THR A 133 2.99 24.78 -0.81
N THR A 134 4.14 24.52 -0.20
CA THR A 134 4.49 23.19 0.31
C THR A 134 3.92 23.03 1.71
N GLY A 135 3.09 22.03 1.89
CA GLY A 135 2.48 21.68 3.16
C GLY A 135 3.36 20.75 4.00
N PRO A 136 2.75 20.05 4.97
CA PRO A 136 3.43 19.13 5.85
C PRO A 136 4.13 17.99 5.10
N LYS A 137 5.19 17.46 5.76
CA LYS A 137 5.88 16.24 5.35
C LYS A 137 5.56 15.16 6.35
N THR A 138 5.13 14.00 5.88
CA THR A 138 4.76 12.86 6.72
C THR A 138 5.70 11.70 6.49
N THR A 139 6.27 11.17 7.56
CA THR A 139 7.04 9.93 7.55
C THR A 139 6.31 8.89 8.36
N SER A 140 6.13 7.69 7.81
CA SER A 140 5.48 6.59 8.51
C SER A 140 6.37 5.35 8.51
N ILE A 141 6.36 4.65 9.64
CA ILE A 141 6.90 3.31 9.79
C ILE A 141 5.84 2.44 10.44
N GLY A 142 5.63 1.24 9.90
CA GLY A 142 4.57 0.37 10.41
C GLY A 142 4.87 -1.10 10.19
N ILE A 143 4.26 -1.92 11.03
CA ILE A 143 4.23 -3.38 10.89
C ILE A 143 2.77 -3.77 10.73
N SER A 144 2.50 -4.65 9.78
CA SER A 144 1.14 -5.17 9.58
C SER A 144 1.17 -6.64 9.20
N ALA A 145 0.11 -7.35 9.54
CA ALA A 145 -0.12 -8.72 9.09
C ALA A 145 -1.57 -8.88 8.64
N PHE A 146 -1.78 -9.61 7.55
CA PHE A 146 -3.09 -9.87 6.99
C PHE A 146 -3.13 -11.19 6.22
N PRO A 147 -4.30 -11.82 6.11
CA PRO A 147 -4.51 -12.97 5.27
C PRO A 147 -4.76 -12.57 3.82
N GLY A 148 -4.56 -13.53 2.93
CA GLY A 148 -4.90 -13.40 1.53
C GLY A 148 -5.08 -14.75 0.87
N ILE A 149 -5.52 -14.71 -0.36
CA ILE A 149 -5.65 -15.87 -1.23
C ILE A 149 -4.91 -15.63 -2.52
N SER A 150 -4.36 -16.69 -3.13
CA SER A 150 -3.85 -16.65 -4.48
C SER A 150 -4.45 -17.77 -5.32
N TYR A 151 -4.65 -17.50 -6.59
CA TYR A 151 -5.19 -18.44 -7.56
C TYR A 151 -4.25 -18.55 -8.77
N LYS A 152 -3.75 -19.76 -9.02
CA LYS A 152 -2.89 -20.05 -10.17
C LYS A 152 -3.72 -20.05 -11.46
N LEU A 153 -3.52 -19.06 -12.31
CA LEU A 153 -4.09 -19.04 -13.65
C LEU A 153 -3.33 -20.01 -14.58
N THR A 154 -1.99 -19.94 -14.48
CA THR A 154 -1.05 -20.84 -15.17
C THR A 154 0.07 -21.21 -14.21
N ASP A 155 1.02 -22.04 -14.62
CA ASP A 155 2.20 -22.37 -13.79
C ASP A 155 3.06 -21.15 -13.46
N LYS A 156 2.98 -20.10 -14.30
CA LYS A 156 3.75 -18.86 -14.15
C LYS A 156 2.94 -17.69 -13.60
N VAL A 157 1.64 -17.65 -13.80
CA VAL A 157 0.79 -16.49 -13.47
C VAL A 157 -0.17 -16.83 -12.34
N GLU A 158 -0.12 -16.04 -11.28
CA GLU A 158 -1.07 -16.13 -10.16
C GLU A 158 -1.79 -14.79 -9.97
N LEU A 159 -3.09 -14.85 -9.72
CA LEU A 159 -3.86 -13.73 -9.17
C LEU A 159 -3.81 -13.81 -7.65
N GLU A 160 -3.76 -12.65 -7.01
CA GLU A 160 -3.74 -12.53 -5.56
C GLU A 160 -4.86 -11.62 -5.11
N ALA A 161 -5.47 -11.97 -4.00
CA ALA A 161 -6.40 -11.10 -3.30
C ALA A 161 -6.01 -11.01 -1.83
N VAL A 162 -5.79 -9.80 -1.34
CA VAL A 162 -5.49 -9.51 0.06
C VAL A 162 -6.76 -9.05 0.75
N ILE A 163 -7.03 -9.64 1.92
CA ILE A 163 -8.22 -9.32 2.72
C ILE A 163 -7.83 -8.26 3.74
N GLY A 164 -7.98 -6.99 3.38
CA GLY A 164 -7.58 -5.85 4.21
C GLY A 164 -8.44 -5.67 5.47
N GLY A 165 -9.67 -6.21 5.49
CA GLY A 165 -10.57 -6.14 6.65
C GLY A 165 -10.15 -7.02 7.84
N LEU A 166 -9.23 -7.97 7.64
CA LEU A 166 -8.64 -8.78 8.71
C LEU A 166 -7.17 -8.40 8.82
N ASN A 167 -6.81 -7.62 9.83
CA ASN A 167 -5.43 -7.19 9.98
C ASN A 167 -5.03 -6.97 11.43
N ILE A 168 -3.74 -7.09 11.67
CA ILE A 168 -3.07 -6.60 12.88
C ILE A 168 -2.06 -5.58 12.39
N ASN A 169 -2.06 -4.39 12.97
CA ASN A 169 -1.15 -3.34 12.57
C ASN A 169 -0.63 -2.53 13.75
N PHE A 170 0.59 -2.06 13.60
CA PHE A 170 1.18 -0.98 14.40
C PHE A 170 1.75 0.03 13.43
N ASN A 171 1.46 1.30 13.64
CA ASN A 171 1.95 2.37 12.79
C ASN A 171 2.41 3.56 13.65
N ARG A 172 3.57 4.11 13.31
CA ARG A 172 4.09 5.36 13.83
C ARG A 172 4.17 6.37 12.70
N VAL A 173 3.43 7.44 12.84
CA VAL A 173 3.36 8.55 11.88
C VAL A 173 3.99 9.78 12.50
N SER A 174 4.90 10.41 11.78
CA SER A 174 5.54 11.67 12.13
C SER A 174 5.20 12.72 11.07
N VAL A 175 4.45 13.73 11.46
CA VAL A 175 4.05 14.86 10.61
C VAL A 175 4.87 16.07 10.99
N LYS A 176 5.70 16.55 10.08
CA LYS A 176 6.50 17.75 10.25
C LYS A 176 5.91 18.91 9.46
N ASN A 177 5.57 19.98 10.18
CA ASN A 177 5.12 21.23 9.62
C ASN A 177 6.00 22.37 10.18
N ASN A 178 6.84 22.96 9.34
CA ASN A 178 7.86 23.91 9.74
C ASN A 178 8.72 23.40 10.92
N ASN A 179 8.63 24.03 12.09
CA ASN A 179 9.37 23.69 13.30
C ASN A 179 8.62 22.74 14.24
N THR A 180 7.38 22.39 13.92
CA THR A 180 6.55 21.51 14.76
C THR A 180 6.57 20.10 14.18
N THR A 181 6.77 19.12 15.05
CA THR A 181 6.67 17.70 14.70
C THR A 181 5.64 17.02 15.60
N ASN A 182 4.60 16.49 15.00
CA ASN A 182 3.59 15.69 15.68
C ASN A 182 3.86 14.20 15.40
N ILE A 183 3.86 13.39 16.46
CA ILE A 183 4.07 11.95 16.37
C ILE A 183 2.86 11.24 16.93
N THR A 184 2.29 10.36 16.11
CA THR A 184 1.16 9.51 16.50
C THR A 184 1.57 8.06 16.38
N ASN A 185 1.27 7.26 17.41
CA ASN A 185 1.42 5.81 17.39
C ASN A 185 0.01 5.19 17.42
N THR A 186 -0.23 4.26 16.51
CA THR A 186 -1.52 3.57 16.41
C THR A 186 -1.26 2.07 16.45
N PHE A 187 -1.97 1.36 17.31
CA PHE A 187 -2.04 -0.10 17.29
C PHE A 187 -3.50 -0.46 16.97
N GLY A 188 -3.69 -1.43 16.07
CA GLY A 188 -5.01 -1.88 15.68
C GLY A 188 -5.04 -3.39 15.44
N ILE A 189 -6.15 -3.99 15.84
CA ILE A 189 -6.56 -5.33 15.41
C ILE A 189 -7.91 -5.13 14.75
N GLY A 190 -8.00 -5.43 13.46
CA GLY A 190 -9.20 -5.22 12.66
C GLY A 190 -9.82 -6.54 12.21
N ALA A 191 -11.13 -6.68 12.44
CA ALA A 191 -11.98 -7.66 11.81
C ALA A 191 -13.23 -6.91 11.33
N ASN A 192 -13.09 -6.17 10.24
CA ASN A 192 -14.19 -5.33 9.73
C ASN A 192 -14.85 -6.02 8.53
N LEU A 193 -15.97 -6.67 8.81
CA LEU A 193 -16.79 -7.33 7.79
C LEU A 193 -17.68 -6.35 7.02
N ASP A 194 -18.00 -5.19 7.60
CA ASP A 194 -18.76 -4.13 6.90
C ASP A 194 -17.97 -3.51 5.76
N ALA A 195 -16.63 -3.61 5.81
CA ALA A 195 -15.76 -3.18 4.73
C ALA A 195 -15.89 -4.04 3.46
N ILE A 196 -16.59 -5.18 3.49
CA ILE A 196 -16.86 -6.01 2.30
C ILE A 196 -17.64 -5.21 1.24
N ALA A 197 -18.46 -4.27 1.68
CA ALA A 197 -19.27 -3.42 0.81
C ALA A 197 -18.56 -2.13 0.36
N THR A 198 -17.37 -1.83 0.89
CA THR A 198 -16.63 -0.61 0.56
C THR A 198 -15.39 -0.93 -0.28
N THR A 199 -15.08 -0.05 -1.24
CA THR A 199 -13.85 -0.12 -2.05
C THR A 199 -12.61 -0.08 -1.16
N GLY A 200 -11.79 -1.13 -1.19
CA GLY A 200 -10.56 -1.24 -0.38
C GLY A 200 -10.49 -2.45 0.55
N PHE A 201 -11.58 -3.20 0.69
CA PHE A 201 -11.59 -4.44 1.47
C PHE A 201 -10.73 -5.54 0.83
N ILE A 202 -10.77 -5.65 -0.49
CA ILE A 202 -9.99 -6.61 -1.26
C ILE A 202 -9.09 -5.84 -2.23
N THR A 203 -7.79 -6.05 -2.12
CA THR A 203 -6.83 -5.60 -3.12
C THR A 203 -6.48 -6.77 -4.03
N ILE A 204 -6.70 -6.60 -5.32
CA ILE A 204 -6.37 -7.61 -6.33
C ILE A 204 -5.04 -7.23 -6.98
N GLY A 205 -4.16 -8.19 -7.11
CA GLY A 205 -2.89 -8.07 -7.80
C GLY A 205 -2.57 -9.33 -8.60
N ALA A 206 -1.49 -9.29 -9.33
CA ALA A 206 -0.96 -10.44 -10.03
C ALA A 206 0.53 -10.60 -9.79
N ILE A 207 1.01 -11.82 -9.84
CA ILE A 207 2.43 -12.15 -9.87
C ILE A 207 2.74 -13.06 -11.05
N VAL A 208 3.96 -12.90 -11.57
CA VAL A 208 4.53 -13.75 -12.61
C VAL A 208 5.80 -14.39 -12.04
N LYS A 209 5.87 -15.71 -12.05
CA LYS A 209 7.04 -16.50 -11.67
C LYS A 209 7.98 -16.61 -12.86
N LEU A 210 9.22 -16.31 -12.63
CA LEU A 210 10.28 -16.31 -13.65
C LEU A 210 11.02 -17.62 -13.70
#